data_4df87f1b8f95023fe3a59e1fe4fa8973
#
_entry.id   4df87f1b8f95023fe3a59e1fe4fa8973
#
_cell.length_a   1.000
_cell.length_b   1.000
_cell.length_c   1.000
_cell.angle_alpha   90.00
_cell.angle_beta   90.00
_cell.angle_gamma   90.00
#
_symmetry.space_group_name_H-M   'P 1'
#
loop_
_entity.id
_entity.type
_entity.pdbx_description
1 polymer ?
#
loop_
_entity_poly.entity_id
_entity_poly.type
_entity_poly.pdbx_seq_one_letter_code
_entity_poly.pdbx_strand_id
1 'polypeptide(L)'
;MHFRKAKFDPLKCPSNCSRPCEKICPTSAIDYSGVEENKCYGCGRCINSCPLNLISEYEYNLSNNDLPNTLKTIKPDAVEIHTEINRIDSFIKVTNLIKNSGIKLKKISVSCGLNQSKKKPIDLLKALWDRYEILLEHNVPLIWQLDGRPMSGDLAPTTGKDTVKLWENIGSQLPPGLIQLAGGTNGRTHEFLKINNFPDGIAFGSYARKIMQPLIEYA
;
A
#
# COMPACT_ATOMS: atom_id res chain seq x y z
N MET A 1 13.21 -0.92 3.00
CA MET A 1 11.79 -0.94 3.47
C MET A 1 11.62 0.20 4.45
N HIS A 2 10.60 1.01 4.27
CA HIS A 2 10.34 2.22 5.07
C HIS A 2 9.13 1.97 5.95
N PHE A 3 9.28 2.19 7.24
CA PHE A 3 8.20 2.05 8.22
C PHE A 3 7.94 3.39 8.88
N ARG A 4 6.66 3.69 9.05
CA ARG A 4 6.18 4.89 9.71
C ARG A 4 5.18 4.47 10.76
N LYS A 5 5.33 4.94 12.01
CA LYS A 5 4.41 4.63 13.10
C LYS A 5 4.08 5.88 13.90
N ALA A 6 2.89 5.90 14.48
CA ALA A 6 2.49 6.95 15.39
C ALA A 6 3.21 6.82 16.75
N LYS A 7 3.48 7.95 17.37
CA LYS A 7 4.07 8.05 18.70
C LYS A 7 3.45 9.24 19.47
N PHE A 8 3.12 9.05 20.72
CA PHE A 8 2.79 10.15 21.63
C PHE A 8 3.14 9.76 23.07
N ASP A 9 3.25 10.77 23.92
CA ASP A 9 3.47 10.61 25.35
C ASP A 9 2.10 10.62 26.08
N PRO A 10 1.67 9.49 26.64
CA PRO A 10 0.37 9.39 27.32
C PRO A 10 0.21 10.37 28.50
N LEU A 11 1.31 10.70 29.19
CA LEU A 11 1.29 11.62 30.33
C LEU A 11 0.88 13.05 29.96
N LYS A 12 1.04 13.41 28.69
CA LYS A 12 0.62 14.71 28.15
C LYS A 12 -0.84 14.77 27.72
N CYS A 13 -1.49 13.62 27.62
CA CYS A 13 -2.88 13.53 27.18
C CYS A 13 -3.82 13.80 28.36
N PRO A 14 -4.64 14.86 28.34
CA PRO A 14 -5.53 15.15 29.45
C PRO A 14 -6.63 14.10 29.58
N SER A 15 -7.01 13.77 30.81
CA SER A 15 -7.99 12.73 31.13
C SER A 15 -9.39 13.00 30.57
N ASN A 16 -9.73 14.28 30.35
CA ASN A 16 -11.01 14.72 29.79
C ASN A 16 -11.03 14.80 28.25
N CYS A 17 -9.97 14.37 27.56
CA CYS A 17 -9.93 14.35 26.11
C CYS A 17 -10.95 13.35 25.55
N SER A 18 -11.72 13.75 24.52
CA SER A 18 -12.69 12.88 23.83
C SER A 18 -12.05 11.78 22.98
N ARG A 19 -10.74 11.80 22.85
CA ARG A 19 -9.87 10.83 22.15
C ARG A 19 -10.31 10.53 20.72
N PRO A 20 -10.37 11.52 19.85
CA PRO A 20 -10.72 11.29 18.45
C PRO A 20 -9.69 10.40 17.74
N CYS A 21 -8.44 10.39 18.21
CA CYS A 21 -7.38 9.51 17.70
C CYS A 21 -7.69 8.02 17.88
N GLU A 22 -8.25 7.62 19.01
CA GLU A 22 -8.68 6.25 19.29
C GLU A 22 -9.82 5.85 18.36
N LYS A 23 -10.83 6.72 18.22
CA LYS A 23 -12.01 6.47 17.37
C LYS A 23 -11.68 6.34 15.89
N ILE A 24 -10.67 7.05 15.40
CA ILE A 24 -10.29 7.05 13.99
C ILE A 24 -9.30 5.93 13.64
N CYS A 25 -8.69 5.29 14.64
CA CYS A 25 -7.71 4.25 14.42
C CYS A 25 -8.37 2.97 13.89
N PRO A 26 -8.05 2.53 12.65
CA PRO A 26 -8.72 1.38 12.06
C PRO A 26 -8.28 0.04 12.64
N THR A 27 -7.18 0.01 13.38
CA THR A 27 -6.63 -1.20 14.01
C THR A 27 -6.64 -1.13 15.53
N SER A 28 -7.30 -0.12 16.10
CA SER A 28 -7.30 0.14 17.55
C SER A 28 -5.90 0.14 18.18
N ALA A 29 -4.91 0.62 17.41
CA ALA A 29 -3.51 0.64 17.82
C ALA A 29 -3.16 1.79 18.76
N ILE A 30 -4.06 2.72 19.03
CA ILE A 30 -3.81 3.89 19.89
C ILE A 30 -4.95 4.04 20.89
N ASP A 31 -4.59 4.19 22.15
CA ASP A 31 -5.50 4.44 23.26
C ASP A 31 -4.88 5.42 24.28
N TYR A 32 -5.46 5.50 25.47
CA TYR A 32 -4.96 6.37 26.55
C TYR A 32 -3.59 5.95 27.08
N SER A 33 -3.18 4.71 26.89
CA SER A 33 -1.89 4.18 27.38
C SER A 33 -0.74 4.39 26.39
N GLY A 34 -1.06 4.75 25.14
CA GLY A 34 -0.04 4.97 24.13
C GLY A 34 -0.39 4.39 22.76
N VAL A 35 0.63 3.98 22.05
CA VAL A 35 0.51 3.32 20.73
C VAL A 35 1.06 1.91 20.83
N GLU A 36 0.22 0.93 20.51
CA GLU A 36 0.63 -0.46 20.36
C GLU A 36 1.29 -0.64 18.99
N GLU A 37 2.63 -0.74 19.00
CA GLU A 37 3.44 -0.73 17.78
C GLU A 37 3.10 -1.88 16.82
N ASN A 38 2.75 -3.06 17.34
CA ASN A 38 2.44 -4.23 16.52
C ASN A 38 1.13 -4.07 15.75
N LYS A 39 0.19 -3.30 16.26
CA LYS A 39 -1.06 -2.97 15.59
C LYS A 39 -0.95 -1.74 14.67
N CYS A 40 0.00 -0.85 14.95
CA CYS A 40 0.17 0.38 14.17
C CYS A 40 0.84 0.09 12.84
N TYR A 41 0.14 0.31 11.75
CA TYR A 41 0.69 0.19 10.39
C TYR A 41 1.01 1.55 9.72
N GLY A 42 0.95 2.65 10.50
CA GLY A 42 1.46 3.95 10.06
C GLY A 42 0.56 4.74 9.10
N CYS A 43 -0.76 4.59 9.19
CA CYS A 43 -1.69 5.33 8.32
C CYS A 43 -1.76 6.85 8.59
N GLY A 44 -1.23 7.32 9.73
CA GLY A 44 -1.17 8.75 10.10
C GLY A 44 -2.49 9.42 10.47
N ARG A 45 -3.62 8.73 10.45
CA ARG A 45 -4.95 9.34 10.70
C ARG A 45 -5.06 9.98 12.08
N CYS A 46 -4.47 9.36 13.10
CA CYS A 46 -4.48 9.85 14.48
C CYS A 46 -3.73 11.19 14.66
N ILE A 47 -2.73 11.46 13.83
CA ILE A 47 -1.91 12.68 13.92
C ILE A 47 -2.79 13.90 13.72
N ASN A 48 -3.49 13.98 12.60
CA ASN A 48 -4.36 15.10 12.25
C ASN A 48 -5.64 15.16 13.10
N SER A 49 -6.02 14.07 13.75
CA SER A 49 -7.20 14.03 14.60
C SER A 49 -6.97 14.52 16.02
N CYS A 50 -5.71 14.65 16.45
CA CYS A 50 -5.37 15.10 17.79
C CYS A 50 -5.53 16.62 17.92
N PRO A 51 -6.51 17.13 18.70
CA PRO A 51 -6.74 18.57 18.82
C PRO A 51 -5.59 19.30 19.54
N LEU A 52 -4.74 18.55 20.24
CA LEU A 52 -3.62 19.07 21.01
C LEU A 52 -2.27 18.88 20.31
N ASN A 53 -2.27 18.31 19.10
CA ASN A 53 -1.06 18.00 18.33
C ASN A 53 0.00 17.19 19.11
N LEU A 54 -0.42 16.30 20.00
CA LEU A 54 0.47 15.49 20.83
C LEU A 54 1.02 14.28 20.10
N ILE A 55 0.40 13.89 18.98
CA ILE A 55 0.76 12.70 18.23
C ILE A 55 1.72 13.11 17.13
N SER A 56 2.89 12.50 17.13
CA SER A 56 3.89 12.60 16.08
C SER A 56 4.07 11.26 15.39
N GLU A 57 4.81 11.25 14.30
CA GLU A 57 5.27 10.01 13.68
C GLU A 57 6.78 9.86 13.87
N TYR A 58 7.22 8.62 13.90
CA TYR A 58 8.63 8.31 13.74
C TYR A 58 8.79 7.34 12.57
N GLU A 59 9.91 7.46 11.92
CA GLU A 59 10.25 6.67 10.74
C GLU A 59 11.51 5.85 11.04
N TYR A 60 11.49 4.61 10.60
CA TYR A 60 12.71 3.85 10.51
C TYR A 60 12.78 3.12 9.18
N ASN A 61 13.97 3.08 8.63
CA ASN A 61 14.25 2.40 7.40
C ASN A 61 14.97 1.08 7.71
N LEU A 62 14.38 -0.02 7.27
CA LEU A 62 15.11 -1.26 7.21
C LEU A 62 16.21 -1.13 6.15
N SER A 63 17.45 -1.39 6.52
CA SER A 63 18.54 -1.34 5.54
C SER A 63 18.32 -2.39 4.45
N ASN A 64 18.84 -2.13 3.26
CA ASN A 64 18.78 -3.12 2.19
C ASN A 64 19.50 -4.42 2.56
N ASN A 65 20.51 -4.34 3.41
CA ASN A 65 21.27 -5.51 3.87
C ASN A 65 20.43 -6.41 4.80
N ASP A 66 19.46 -5.84 5.52
CA ASP A 66 18.61 -6.57 6.46
C ASP A 66 17.39 -7.19 5.78
N LEU A 67 17.00 -6.70 4.59
CA LEU A 67 15.82 -7.17 3.88
C LEU A 67 15.82 -8.69 3.63
N PRO A 68 16.88 -9.33 3.13
CA PRO A 68 16.89 -10.77 2.91
C PRO A 68 16.67 -11.58 4.20
N ASN A 69 17.28 -11.16 5.30
CA ASN A 69 17.13 -11.83 6.59
C ASN A 69 15.71 -11.66 7.16
N THR A 70 15.16 -10.46 7.02
CA THR A 70 13.78 -10.17 7.42
C THR A 70 12.80 -11.04 6.64
N LEU A 71 12.97 -11.16 5.31
CA LEU A 71 12.13 -12.01 4.47
C LEU A 71 12.23 -13.49 4.88
N LYS A 72 13.45 -13.98 5.19
CA LYS A 72 13.65 -15.36 5.70
C LYS A 72 12.92 -15.60 7.03
N THR A 73 12.88 -14.59 7.89
CA THR A 73 12.22 -14.69 9.20
C THR A 73 10.69 -14.68 9.07
N ILE A 74 10.16 -13.75 8.27
CA ILE A 74 8.71 -13.56 8.08
C ILE A 74 8.12 -14.66 7.20
N LYS A 75 8.87 -15.13 6.19
CA LYS A 75 8.44 -16.10 5.17
C LYS A 75 7.10 -15.73 4.52
N PRO A 76 6.97 -14.55 3.94
CA PRO A 76 5.71 -14.11 3.35
C PRO A 76 5.36 -14.97 2.12
N ASP A 77 4.06 -15.19 1.89
CA ASP A 77 3.56 -15.84 0.67
C ASP A 77 3.68 -14.91 -0.55
N ALA A 78 3.58 -13.61 -0.34
CA ALA A 78 3.69 -12.61 -1.40
C ALA A 78 4.40 -11.35 -0.91
N VAL A 79 4.98 -10.61 -1.83
CA VAL A 79 5.55 -9.28 -1.57
C VAL A 79 4.93 -8.27 -2.53
N GLU A 80 4.75 -7.05 -2.04
CA GLU A 80 4.39 -5.92 -2.87
C GLU A 80 5.58 -4.95 -2.95
N ILE A 81 5.93 -4.57 -4.18
CA ILE A 81 7.01 -3.61 -4.46
C ILE A 81 6.37 -2.32 -4.94
N HIS A 82 6.36 -1.30 -4.07
CA HIS A 82 6.02 0.05 -4.48
C HIS A 82 7.16 0.67 -5.27
N THR A 83 6.83 1.18 -6.45
CA THR A 83 7.81 1.81 -7.32
C THR A 83 7.23 3.04 -8.02
N GLU A 84 8.09 3.83 -8.65
CA GLU A 84 7.73 4.96 -9.48
C GLU A 84 8.35 4.79 -10.86
N ILE A 85 7.78 5.43 -11.87
CA ILE A 85 8.23 5.32 -13.28
C ILE A 85 9.76 5.49 -13.39
N ASN A 86 10.33 6.46 -12.69
CA ASN A 86 11.75 6.83 -12.77
C ASN A 86 12.67 6.05 -11.82
N ARG A 87 12.16 5.02 -11.11
CA ARG A 87 12.90 4.29 -10.06
C ARG A 87 13.33 2.89 -10.47
N ILE A 88 13.75 2.71 -11.72
CA ILE A 88 14.13 1.39 -12.24
C ILE A 88 15.32 0.79 -11.50
N ASP A 89 16.37 1.57 -11.22
CA ASP A 89 17.56 1.08 -10.51
C ASP A 89 17.26 0.60 -9.09
N SER A 90 16.38 1.34 -8.40
CA SER A 90 15.92 0.96 -7.05
C SER A 90 15.07 -0.32 -7.11
N PHE A 91 14.28 -0.47 -8.17
CA PHE A 91 13.47 -1.67 -8.40
C PHE A 91 14.38 -2.89 -8.62
N ILE A 92 15.38 -2.80 -9.49
CA ILE A 92 16.38 -3.86 -9.72
C ILE A 92 17.07 -4.27 -8.41
N LYS A 93 17.49 -3.30 -7.61
CA LYS A 93 18.13 -3.58 -6.31
C LYS A 93 17.21 -4.38 -5.39
N VAL A 94 15.96 -3.96 -5.25
CA VAL A 94 14.98 -4.63 -4.37
C VAL A 94 14.65 -6.04 -4.86
N THR A 95 14.42 -6.21 -6.15
CA THR A 95 14.14 -7.53 -6.74
C THR A 95 15.30 -8.50 -6.56
N ASN A 96 16.54 -8.05 -6.74
CA ASN A 96 17.75 -8.85 -6.47
C ASN A 96 17.86 -9.26 -4.99
N LEU A 97 17.52 -8.36 -4.05
CA LEU A 97 17.51 -8.70 -2.63
C LEU A 97 16.44 -9.73 -2.28
N ILE A 98 15.27 -9.64 -2.90
CA ILE A 98 14.21 -10.64 -2.77
C ILE A 98 14.70 -11.99 -3.31
N LYS A 99 15.28 -12.01 -4.50
CA LYS A 99 15.83 -13.23 -5.12
C LYS A 99 16.92 -13.85 -4.22
N ASN A 100 17.86 -13.06 -3.73
CA ASN A 100 18.96 -13.49 -2.88
C ASN A 100 18.50 -13.96 -1.47
N SER A 101 17.29 -13.59 -1.05
CA SER A 101 16.72 -14.12 0.19
C SER A 101 16.43 -15.62 0.12
N GLY A 102 16.26 -16.18 -1.08
CA GLY A 102 15.97 -17.60 -1.29
C GLY A 102 14.58 -18.03 -0.80
N ILE A 103 13.67 -17.08 -0.45
CA ILE A 103 12.29 -17.41 -0.06
C ILE A 103 11.47 -17.84 -1.28
N LYS A 104 10.53 -18.75 -1.06
CA LYS A 104 9.58 -19.16 -2.10
C LYS A 104 8.33 -18.29 -2.01
N LEU A 105 8.20 -17.35 -2.94
CA LEU A 105 7.01 -16.53 -3.07
C LEU A 105 5.96 -17.22 -3.93
N LYS A 106 4.70 -17.03 -3.59
CA LYS A 106 3.56 -17.42 -4.41
C LYS A 106 3.20 -16.36 -5.44
N LYS A 107 3.47 -15.07 -5.13
CA LYS A 107 3.18 -13.91 -6.00
C LYS A 107 4.11 -12.74 -5.70
N ILE A 108 4.32 -11.91 -6.74
CA ILE A 108 4.91 -10.58 -6.59
C ILE A 108 3.90 -9.56 -7.13
N SER A 109 3.56 -8.57 -6.31
CA SER A 109 2.77 -7.41 -6.73
C SER A 109 3.68 -6.22 -6.99
N VAL A 110 3.43 -5.50 -8.06
CA VAL A 110 4.12 -4.25 -8.40
C VAL A 110 3.11 -3.12 -8.38
N SER A 111 3.25 -2.22 -7.42
CA SER A 111 2.41 -1.03 -7.27
C SER A 111 3.10 0.16 -7.93
N CYS A 112 2.46 0.74 -8.94
CA CYS A 112 2.96 1.89 -9.67
C CYS A 112 1.81 2.75 -10.21
N GLY A 113 2.01 4.07 -10.21
CA GLY A 113 1.04 5.03 -10.72
C GLY A 113 1.69 6.20 -11.43
N LEU A 114 0.85 7.13 -11.93
CA LEU A 114 1.33 8.30 -12.65
C LEU A 114 1.96 9.37 -11.75
N ASN A 115 1.78 9.27 -10.43
CA ASN A 115 2.34 10.17 -9.41
C ASN A 115 2.48 11.61 -9.89
N GLN A 116 1.52 12.47 -9.68
CA GLN A 116 1.52 13.94 -9.84
C GLN A 116 2.52 14.55 -10.89
N SER A 117 3.31 13.74 -11.55
CA SER A 117 4.24 14.15 -12.59
C SER A 117 3.46 14.37 -13.91
N LYS A 118 3.99 15.19 -14.79
CA LYS A 118 3.49 15.38 -16.15
C LYS A 118 3.55 14.11 -17.02
N LYS A 119 3.61 12.93 -16.40
CA LYS A 119 3.71 11.64 -17.07
C LYS A 119 2.38 11.20 -17.63
N LYS A 120 2.44 10.58 -18.79
CA LYS A 120 1.28 10.05 -19.51
C LYS A 120 1.07 8.55 -19.18
N PRO A 121 -0.13 8.00 -19.37
CA PRO A 121 -0.38 6.56 -19.20
C PRO A 121 0.60 5.67 -19.99
N ILE A 122 1.03 6.11 -21.17
CA ILE A 122 2.03 5.39 -21.99
C ILE A 122 3.40 5.29 -21.31
N ASP A 123 3.82 6.29 -20.55
CA ASP A 123 5.09 6.25 -19.81
C ASP A 123 5.03 5.21 -18.69
N LEU A 124 3.86 5.10 -18.03
CA LEU A 124 3.63 4.06 -17.02
C LEU A 124 3.63 2.67 -17.66
N LEU A 125 2.93 2.51 -18.78
CA LEU A 125 2.89 1.24 -19.51
C LEU A 125 4.31 0.76 -19.85
N LYS A 126 5.13 1.64 -20.40
CA LYS A 126 6.53 1.34 -20.73
C LYS A 126 7.32 0.90 -19.49
N ALA A 127 7.18 1.67 -18.40
CA ALA A 127 7.83 1.34 -17.13
C ALA A 127 7.39 -0.01 -16.56
N LEU A 128 6.13 -0.42 -16.75
CA LEU A 128 5.65 -1.74 -16.31
C LEU A 128 6.21 -2.87 -17.17
N TRP A 129 6.37 -2.67 -18.47
CA TRP A 129 7.05 -3.63 -19.34
C TRP A 129 8.52 -3.81 -18.98
N ASP A 130 9.27 -2.72 -18.71
CA ASP A 130 10.66 -2.79 -18.25
C ASP A 130 10.76 -3.62 -16.94
N ARG A 131 9.80 -3.49 -16.04
CA ARG A 131 9.75 -4.24 -14.78
C ARG A 131 9.36 -5.69 -14.98
N TYR A 132 8.50 -5.97 -15.95
CA TYR A 132 8.14 -7.33 -16.32
C TYR A 132 9.37 -8.13 -16.75
N GLU A 133 10.20 -7.56 -17.62
CA GLU A 133 11.44 -8.20 -18.08
C GLU A 133 12.38 -8.55 -16.91
N ILE A 134 12.54 -7.64 -15.94
CA ILE A 134 13.33 -7.89 -14.73
C ILE A 134 12.72 -9.02 -13.88
N LEU A 135 11.40 -9.09 -13.80
CA LEU A 135 10.71 -10.07 -12.96
C LEU A 135 10.59 -11.46 -13.58
N LEU A 136 10.83 -11.64 -14.87
CA LEU A 136 10.82 -12.94 -15.53
C LEU A 136 11.73 -13.96 -14.83
N GLU A 137 12.86 -13.52 -14.33
CA GLU A 137 13.80 -14.39 -13.62
C GLU A 137 13.27 -14.96 -12.29
N HIS A 138 12.24 -14.35 -11.71
CA HIS A 138 11.64 -14.83 -10.47
C HIS A 138 10.69 -16.01 -10.68
N ASN A 139 10.18 -16.18 -11.89
CA ASN A 139 9.26 -17.26 -12.27
C ASN A 139 8.07 -17.44 -11.30
N VAL A 140 7.45 -16.34 -10.91
CA VAL A 140 6.27 -16.32 -10.04
C VAL A 140 5.15 -15.50 -10.67
N PRO A 141 3.87 -15.83 -10.40
CA PRO A 141 2.74 -15.05 -10.88
C PRO A 141 2.82 -13.58 -10.41
N LEU A 142 2.53 -12.64 -11.33
CA LEU A 142 2.61 -11.22 -11.09
C LEU A 142 1.23 -10.59 -10.90
N ILE A 143 1.19 -9.52 -10.10
CA ILE A 143 0.04 -8.63 -9.97
C ILE A 143 0.51 -7.21 -10.29
N TRP A 144 -0.12 -6.58 -11.28
CA TRP A 144 0.09 -5.18 -11.61
C TRP A 144 -0.93 -4.34 -10.87
N GLN A 145 -0.47 -3.64 -9.84
CA GLN A 145 -1.31 -2.75 -9.05
C GLN A 145 -1.21 -1.33 -9.62
N LEU A 146 -2.32 -0.88 -10.21
CA LEU A 146 -2.41 0.44 -10.82
C LEU A 146 -2.87 1.46 -9.77
N ASP A 147 -1.96 2.35 -9.38
CA ASP A 147 -2.25 3.42 -8.42
C ASP A 147 -2.80 4.65 -9.16
N GLY A 148 -4.11 4.86 -9.06
CA GLY A 148 -4.78 5.99 -9.70
C GLY A 148 -4.36 7.34 -9.12
N ARG A 149 -3.94 7.37 -7.86
CA ARG A 149 -3.44 8.55 -7.16
C ARG A 149 -2.55 8.16 -5.99
N PRO A 150 -1.65 9.05 -5.56
CA PRO A 150 -0.87 8.82 -4.34
C PRO A 150 -1.77 8.53 -3.15
N MET A 151 -1.32 7.65 -2.26
CA MET A 151 -2.03 7.36 -1.03
C MET A 151 -2.20 8.65 -0.22
N SER A 152 -3.42 9.13 -0.12
CA SER A 152 -3.82 10.15 0.84
C SER A 152 -4.87 9.55 1.77
N GLY A 153 -4.80 9.86 3.04
CA GLY A 153 -5.70 9.28 4.04
C GLY A 153 -7.17 9.61 3.86
N ASP A 154 -7.52 10.50 2.94
CA ASP A 154 -8.88 10.99 2.78
C ASP A 154 -9.46 10.56 1.44
N LEU A 155 -10.56 9.83 1.49
CA LEU A 155 -11.17 9.19 0.34
C LEU A 155 -12.54 9.79 0.06
N ALA A 156 -12.57 10.84 -0.77
CA ALA A 156 -13.83 11.30 -1.34
C ALA A 156 -14.49 10.18 -2.16
N PRO A 157 -15.83 10.12 -2.23
CA PRO A 157 -16.55 9.05 -2.94
C PRO A 157 -16.12 8.83 -4.40
N THR A 158 -15.54 9.84 -5.03
CA THR A 158 -15.17 9.84 -6.45
C THR A 158 -13.70 9.49 -6.72
N THR A 159 -12.88 9.26 -5.70
CA THR A 159 -11.44 9.03 -5.88
C THR A 159 -11.10 7.77 -6.66
N GLY A 160 -11.97 6.76 -6.63
CA GLY A 160 -11.81 5.54 -7.42
C GLY A 160 -11.88 5.75 -8.95
N LYS A 161 -12.37 6.89 -9.43
CA LYS A 161 -12.41 7.19 -10.87
C LYS A 161 -11.04 7.28 -11.50
N ASP A 162 -10.04 7.75 -10.76
CA ASP A 162 -8.69 7.96 -11.31
C ASP A 162 -8.04 6.63 -11.67
N THR A 163 -8.13 5.64 -10.81
CA THR A 163 -7.57 4.32 -11.10
C THR A 163 -8.36 3.57 -12.19
N VAL A 164 -9.69 3.71 -12.21
CA VAL A 164 -10.53 3.13 -13.27
C VAL A 164 -10.16 3.74 -14.62
N LYS A 165 -10.05 5.07 -14.71
CA LYS A 165 -9.63 5.76 -15.93
C LYS A 165 -8.23 5.34 -16.38
N LEU A 166 -7.29 5.19 -15.44
CA LEU A 166 -5.95 4.72 -15.75
C LEU A 166 -6.01 3.32 -16.38
N TRP A 167 -6.73 2.39 -15.74
CA TRP A 167 -6.91 1.04 -16.24
C TRP A 167 -7.61 0.99 -17.61
N GLU A 168 -8.66 1.78 -17.84
CA GLU A 168 -9.32 1.88 -19.16
C GLU A 168 -8.35 2.30 -20.26
N ASN A 169 -7.35 3.14 -19.93
CA ASN A 169 -6.39 3.63 -20.90
C ASN A 169 -5.29 2.61 -21.27
N ILE A 170 -4.85 1.79 -20.31
CA ILE A 170 -3.67 0.94 -20.52
C ILE A 170 -3.90 -0.54 -20.18
N GLY A 171 -5.02 -0.90 -19.56
CA GLY A 171 -5.22 -2.24 -19.01
C GLY A 171 -5.05 -3.39 -20.01
N SER A 172 -5.55 -3.21 -21.22
CA SER A 172 -5.42 -4.23 -22.30
C SER A 172 -4.01 -4.37 -22.87
N GLN A 173 -3.09 -3.45 -22.53
CA GLN A 173 -1.72 -3.42 -23.04
C GLN A 173 -0.69 -3.76 -21.97
N LEU A 174 -1.14 -4.04 -20.74
CA LEU A 174 -0.25 -4.38 -19.63
C LEU A 174 0.51 -5.69 -19.91
N PRO A 175 1.71 -5.83 -19.33
CA PRO A 175 2.42 -7.11 -19.42
C PRO A 175 1.62 -8.23 -18.73
N PRO A 176 1.93 -9.50 -19.03
CA PRO A 176 1.26 -10.65 -18.43
C PRO A 176 1.21 -10.61 -16.91
N GLY A 177 0.05 -10.88 -16.34
CA GLY A 177 -0.20 -10.84 -14.88
C GLY A 177 -1.64 -10.49 -14.56
N LEU A 178 -2.00 -10.57 -13.29
CA LEU A 178 -3.29 -10.10 -12.78
C LEU A 178 -3.27 -8.58 -12.61
N ILE A 179 -4.40 -7.95 -12.78
CA ILE A 179 -4.54 -6.48 -12.67
C ILE A 179 -5.36 -6.15 -11.43
N GLN A 180 -4.79 -5.32 -10.56
CA GLN A 180 -5.45 -4.82 -9.37
C GLN A 180 -5.51 -3.29 -9.37
N LEU A 181 -6.69 -2.73 -9.18
CA LEU A 181 -6.87 -1.29 -9.02
C LEU A 181 -6.55 -0.86 -7.60
N ALA A 182 -5.81 0.24 -7.45
CA ALA A 182 -5.45 0.80 -6.16
C ALA A 182 -5.32 2.33 -6.22
N GLY A 183 -4.89 2.95 -5.12
CA GLY A 183 -4.68 4.40 -5.07
C GLY A 183 -5.97 5.20 -5.20
N GLY A 184 -6.67 5.39 -4.08
CA GLY A 184 -7.94 6.11 -4.01
C GLY A 184 -9.18 5.24 -4.14
N THR A 185 -9.03 3.93 -4.19
CA THR A 185 -10.15 2.96 -4.20
C THR A 185 -10.99 3.02 -2.92
N ASN A 186 -12.28 2.83 -3.06
CA ASN A 186 -13.26 2.79 -1.98
C ASN A 186 -14.44 1.88 -2.34
N GLY A 187 -15.42 1.74 -1.46
CA GLY A 187 -16.58 0.88 -1.67
C GLY A 187 -17.41 1.19 -2.92
N ARG A 188 -17.22 2.36 -3.51
CA ARG A 188 -17.92 2.80 -4.72
C ARG A 188 -17.10 2.67 -5.99
N THR A 189 -15.86 2.21 -5.91
CA THR A 189 -14.98 2.10 -7.09
C THR A 189 -15.60 1.23 -8.18
N HIS A 190 -16.31 0.16 -7.80
CA HIS A 190 -16.99 -0.73 -8.74
C HIS A 190 -18.08 -0.04 -9.57
N GLU A 191 -18.69 1.04 -9.06
CA GLU A 191 -19.74 1.80 -9.77
C GLU A 191 -19.18 2.53 -11.02
N PHE A 192 -17.89 2.72 -11.09
CA PHE A 192 -17.22 3.39 -12.22
C PHE A 192 -16.76 2.43 -13.30
N LEU A 193 -16.81 1.13 -13.04
CA LEU A 193 -16.42 0.11 -14.01
C LEU A 193 -17.52 -0.10 -15.05
N LYS A 194 -17.12 -0.32 -16.30
CA LYS A 194 -18.05 -0.65 -17.38
C LYS A 194 -18.49 -2.10 -17.28
N ILE A 195 -19.75 -2.36 -17.67
CA ILE A 195 -20.30 -3.71 -17.74
C ILE A 195 -19.39 -4.58 -18.64
N ASN A 196 -19.07 -5.79 -18.17
CA ASN A 196 -18.21 -6.75 -18.85
C ASN A 196 -16.75 -6.33 -19.06
N ASN A 197 -16.27 -5.30 -18.37
CA ASN A 197 -14.88 -4.90 -18.38
C ASN A 197 -14.40 -4.70 -16.94
N PHE A 198 -13.85 -5.74 -16.33
CA PHE A 198 -13.44 -5.76 -14.93
C PHE A 198 -11.95 -6.09 -14.82
N PRO A 199 -11.23 -5.42 -13.90
CA PRO A 199 -9.90 -5.87 -13.47
C PRO A 199 -10.03 -7.18 -12.67
N ASP A 200 -8.91 -7.85 -12.43
CA ASP A 200 -8.88 -9.05 -11.61
C ASP A 200 -9.14 -8.76 -10.13
N GLY A 201 -8.91 -7.53 -9.67
CA GLY A 201 -9.16 -7.13 -8.30
C GLY A 201 -9.17 -5.64 -8.05
N ILE A 202 -9.67 -5.27 -6.87
CA ILE A 202 -9.64 -3.91 -6.34
C ILE A 202 -9.01 -3.99 -4.95
N ALA A 203 -7.90 -3.27 -4.73
CA ALA A 203 -7.27 -3.17 -3.43
C ALA A 203 -8.00 -2.14 -2.57
N PHE A 204 -8.34 -2.52 -1.37
CA PHE A 204 -8.89 -1.63 -0.37
C PHE A 204 -7.87 -1.42 0.74
N GLY A 205 -7.67 -0.16 1.13
CA GLY A 205 -6.76 0.18 2.21
C GLY A 205 -7.33 -0.04 3.61
N SER A 206 -7.05 0.88 4.50
CA SER A 206 -7.37 0.80 5.93
C SER A 206 -8.85 0.56 6.27
N TYR A 207 -9.78 0.97 5.41
CA TYR A 207 -11.22 0.74 5.64
C TYR A 207 -11.58 -0.75 5.57
N ALA A 208 -11.01 -1.48 4.62
CA ALA A 208 -11.22 -2.92 4.50
C ALA A 208 -10.65 -3.68 5.70
N ARG A 209 -9.51 -3.27 6.24
CA ARG A 209 -8.96 -3.88 7.47
C ARG A 209 -9.93 -3.77 8.64
N LYS A 210 -10.54 -2.59 8.82
CA LYS A 210 -11.53 -2.39 9.89
C LYS A 210 -12.73 -3.34 9.77
N ILE A 211 -13.18 -3.64 8.54
CA ILE A 211 -14.28 -4.56 8.29
C ILE A 211 -13.85 -6.01 8.46
N MET A 212 -12.66 -6.35 7.99
CA MET A 212 -12.17 -7.73 7.95
C MET A 212 -11.55 -8.19 9.27
N GLN A 213 -11.01 -7.28 10.08
CA GLN A 213 -10.30 -7.63 11.32
C GLN A 213 -11.14 -8.48 12.28
N PRO A 214 -12.41 -8.19 12.57
CA PRO A 214 -13.23 -9.04 13.40
C PRO A 214 -13.40 -10.46 12.86
N LEU A 215 -13.45 -10.61 11.53
CA LEU A 215 -13.57 -11.93 10.88
C LEU A 215 -12.28 -12.74 10.97
N ILE A 216 -11.13 -12.08 10.95
CA ILE A 216 -9.81 -12.72 11.05
C ILE A 216 -9.51 -13.14 12.51
N GLU A 217 -9.99 -12.37 13.48
CA GLU A 217 -9.80 -12.68 14.90
C GLU A 217 -10.64 -13.88 15.40
N TYR A 218 -11.69 -14.26 14.62
CA TYR A 218 -12.55 -15.41 14.91
C TYR A 218 -12.23 -16.65 14.06
N ALA A 219 -11.26 -16.59 13.17
CA ALA A 219 -10.84 -17.69 12.30
C ALA A 219 -9.61 -18.41 12.85
#